data_80c740d2413c89a758cc80331c4c63cb
#
_entry.id   80c740d2413c89a758cc80331c4c63cb
#
_cell.length_a   1.000
_cell.length_b   1.000
_cell.length_c   1.000
_cell.angle_alpha   90.00
_cell.angle_beta   90.00
_cell.angle_gamma   90.00
#
_symmetry.space_group_name_H-M   'P 1'
#
loop_
_entity.id
_entity.type
_entity.pdbx_description
1 polymer ?
#
loop_
_entity_poly.entity_id
_entity_poly.type
_entity_poly.pdbx_seq_one_letter_code
_entity_poly.pdbx_strand_id
1 'polypeptide(L)'
;PEPSRPLAPSRPSDEDPSVISPLGDDDGHRFKRGLLIHRLLQSLPDFATGERLAQGKAYLSRSIHDLSPGKQEEILAETLGVLTHPDHAGLFGPGSLAEVPITGIVAGKNGIHVLSAQVDRLLVTEEAVSVIDFKTNRPPPETEAQINPRYLRQMAAYRNALREIYPDR
;
A
#
# COMPACT_ATOMS: atom_id res chain seq x y z
N PRO A 1 20.81 -28.59 -2.59
CA PRO A 1 20.10 -27.49 -3.21
C PRO A 1 19.71 -26.50 -2.13
N GLU A 2 20.17 -25.24 -2.26
CA GLU A 2 19.74 -24.19 -1.35
C GLU A 2 18.22 -23.97 -1.51
N PRO A 3 17.49 -23.76 -0.43
CA PRO A 3 16.06 -23.45 -0.52
C PRO A 3 15.90 -22.12 -1.28
N SER A 4 14.99 -22.10 -2.25
CA SER A 4 14.66 -20.88 -3.00
C SER A 4 14.18 -19.79 -2.05
N ARG A 5 14.86 -18.62 -2.04
CA ARG A 5 14.40 -17.46 -1.27
C ARG A 5 13.10 -16.95 -1.86
N PRO A 6 12.05 -16.73 -1.04
CA PRO A 6 10.81 -16.15 -1.53
C PRO A 6 11.04 -14.76 -2.12
N LEU A 7 10.42 -14.47 -3.26
CA LEU A 7 10.35 -13.12 -3.79
C LEU A 7 9.42 -12.27 -2.92
N ALA A 8 9.94 -11.21 -2.37
CA ALA A 8 9.16 -10.20 -1.65
C ALA A 8 9.11 -8.91 -2.51
N PRO A 9 8.05 -8.68 -3.30
CA PRO A 9 7.99 -7.57 -4.25
C PRO A 9 8.15 -6.19 -3.62
N SER A 10 7.88 -6.08 -2.31
CA SER A 10 8.06 -4.85 -1.53
C SER A 10 9.49 -4.64 -1.05
N ARG A 11 10.36 -5.64 -1.13
CA ARG A 11 11.76 -5.54 -0.69
C ARG A 11 12.69 -5.38 -1.88
N PRO A 12 13.75 -4.53 -1.77
CA PRO A 12 14.78 -4.47 -2.79
C PRO A 12 15.44 -5.85 -2.93
N SER A 13 15.64 -6.33 -4.16
CA SER A 13 16.65 -7.37 -4.43
C SER A 13 18.04 -6.74 -4.31
N ASP A 14 19.04 -7.50 -3.89
CA ASP A 14 20.44 -7.05 -3.79
C ASP A 14 21.01 -6.56 -5.15
N GLU A 15 20.31 -6.84 -6.27
CA GLU A 15 20.67 -6.41 -7.62
C GLU A 15 19.97 -5.11 -8.07
N ASP A 16 18.95 -4.65 -7.34
CA ASP A 16 18.34 -3.34 -7.63
C ASP A 16 19.21 -2.25 -6.98
N PRO A 17 19.64 -1.24 -7.75
CA PRO A 17 20.31 -0.08 -7.15
C PRO A 17 19.39 0.44 -6.06
N SER A 18 19.93 0.61 -4.85
CA SER A 18 19.20 1.24 -3.76
C SER A 18 18.51 2.47 -4.34
N VAL A 19 17.18 2.52 -4.25
CA VAL A 19 16.47 3.76 -4.56
C VAL A 19 17.00 4.76 -3.55
N ILE A 20 18.02 5.50 -3.97
CA ILE A 20 18.50 6.65 -3.24
C ILE A 20 17.30 7.59 -3.26
N SER A 21 16.53 7.53 -2.18
CA SER A 21 15.71 8.69 -1.82
C SER A 21 16.68 9.86 -1.85
N PRO A 22 16.40 10.96 -2.55
CA PRO A 22 17.29 12.11 -2.51
C PRO A 22 17.44 12.47 -1.04
N LEU A 23 18.63 12.16 -0.51
CA LEU A 23 19.02 12.38 0.88
C LEU A 23 19.00 13.89 1.17
N GLY A 24 17.86 14.36 1.67
CA GLY A 24 17.80 15.52 2.52
C GLY A 24 17.57 15.03 3.94
N ASP A 25 17.98 15.77 4.93
CA ASP A 25 17.94 15.47 6.38
C ASP A 25 16.54 15.11 6.97
N ASP A 26 15.54 14.75 6.15
CA ASP A 26 14.14 14.54 6.49
C ASP A 26 13.63 13.09 6.34
N ASP A 27 14.51 12.12 6.10
CA ASP A 27 14.10 10.74 5.76
C ASP A 27 13.28 10.03 6.86
N GLY A 28 13.53 10.35 8.12
CA GLY A 28 12.77 9.79 9.25
C GLY A 28 11.33 10.28 9.29
N HIS A 29 11.08 11.54 8.98
CA HIS A 29 9.74 12.14 9.02
C HIS A 29 8.85 11.69 7.85
N ARG A 30 9.42 11.56 6.65
CA ARG A 30 8.69 11.05 5.46
C ARG A 30 8.28 9.61 5.64
N PHE A 31 9.19 8.78 6.12
CA PHE A 31 8.90 7.38 6.40
C PHE A 31 7.81 7.23 7.48
N LYS A 32 7.93 7.98 8.58
CA LYS A 32 6.94 7.99 9.67
C LYS A 32 5.56 8.44 9.18
N ARG A 33 5.51 9.52 8.37
CA ARG A 33 4.27 10.00 7.76
C ARG A 33 3.62 8.90 6.90
N GLY A 34 4.39 8.23 6.04
CA GLY A 34 3.91 7.14 5.22
C GLY A 34 3.29 6.02 6.03
N LEU A 35 3.98 5.55 7.08
CA LEU A 35 3.46 4.52 7.98
C LEU A 35 2.13 4.92 8.65
N LEU A 36 2.01 6.18 9.08
CA LEU A 36 0.79 6.66 9.72
C LEU A 36 -0.39 6.71 8.75
N ILE A 37 -0.17 7.16 7.51
CA ILE A 37 -1.19 7.16 6.47
C ILE A 37 -1.64 5.72 6.16
N HIS A 38 -0.71 4.80 5.93
CA HIS A 38 -1.04 3.39 5.70
C HIS A 38 -1.87 2.81 6.86
N ARG A 39 -1.47 3.09 8.10
CA ARG A 39 -2.19 2.60 9.28
C ARG A 39 -3.61 3.18 9.38
N LEU A 40 -3.79 4.43 9.03
CA LEU A 40 -5.12 5.05 9.01
C LEU A 40 -5.98 4.50 7.86
N LEU A 41 -5.42 4.33 6.65
CA LEU A 41 -6.12 3.73 5.51
C LEU A 41 -6.48 2.26 5.77
N GLN A 42 -5.70 1.56 6.58
CA GLN A 42 -6.00 0.22 7.03
C GLN A 42 -7.21 0.19 7.98
N SER A 43 -7.22 1.06 9.00
CA SER A 43 -8.13 0.94 10.15
C SER A 43 -9.37 1.82 10.08
N LEU A 44 -9.31 3.02 9.49
CA LEU A 44 -10.46 3.95 9.47
C LEU A 44 -11.66 3.43 8.66
N PRO A 45 -11.52 2.63 7.58
CA PRO A 45 -12.67 2.06 6.89
C PRO A 45 -13.59 1.22 7.76
N ASP A 46 -13.07 0.60 8.82
CA ASP A 46 -13.83 -0.24 9.75
C ASP A 46 -14.77 0.56 10.66
N PHE A 47 -14.58 1.88 10.74
CA PHE A 47 -15.45 2.78 11.50
C PHE A 47 -16.54 3.38 10.60
N ALA A 48 -17.69 3.68 11.21
CA ALA A 48 -18.74 4.44 10.54
C ALA A 48 -18.17 5.78 10.01
N THR A 49 -18.64 6.21 8.83
CA THR A 49 -18.09 7.40 8.14
C THR A 49 -18.04 8.64 9.05
N GLY A 50 -19.09 8.84 9.88
CA GLY A 50 -19.13 9.97 10.81
C GLY A 50 -18.13 9.90 11.96
N GLU A 51 -17.57 8.73 12.26
CA GLU A 51 -16.63 8.51 13.35
C GLU A 51 -15.17 8.61 12.89
N ARG A 52 -14.89 8.43 11.60
CA ARG A 52 -13.52 8.36 11.05
C ARG A 52 -12.66 9.56 11.41
N LEU A 53 -13.24 10.77 11.37
CA LEU A 53 -12.54 12.00 11.77
C LEU A 53 -12.10 11.95 13.24
N ALA A 54 -12.99 11.57 14.14
CA ALA A 54 -12.69 11.50 15.57
C ALA A 54 -11.66 10.42 15.88
N GLN A 55 -11.80 9.25 15.28
CA GLN A 55 -10.87 8.12 15.46
C GLN A 55 -9.48 8.44 14.92
N GLY A 56 -9.39 9.07 13.74
CA GLY A 56 -8.12 9.49 13.17
C GLY A 56 -7.41 10.55 14.02
N LYS A 57 -8.15 11.54 14.53
CA LYS A 57 -7.61 12.53 15.49
C LYS A 57 -7.08 11.86 16.75
N ALA A 58 -7.87 10.98 17.35
CA ALA A 58 -7.47 10.26 18.57
C ALA A 58 -6.23 9.39 18.34
N TYR A 59 -6.10 8.77 17.18
CA TYR A 59 -4.91 8.00 16.83
C TYR A 59 -3.67 8.89 16.69
N LEU A 60 -3.75 9.96 15.88
CA LEU A 60 -2.59 10.82 15.58
C LEU A 60 -2.13 11.67 16.77
N SER A 61 -3.04 11.99 17.73
CA SER A 61 -2.71 12.77 18.93
C SER A 61 -1.93 11.99 20.00
N ARG A 62 -1.71 10.68 19.80
CA ARG A 62 -0.93 9.88 20.76
C ARG A 62 0.49 10.38 20.83
N SER A 63 1.01 10.58 22.04
CA SER A 63 2.36 11.11 22.28
C SER A 63 3.48 10.31 21.61
N ILE A 64 3.27 9.00 21.42
CA ILE A 64 4.24 8.13 20.72
C ILE A 64 4.48 8.57 19.26
N HIS A 65 3.54 9.29 18.66
CA HIS A 65 3.71 9.76 17.28
C HIS A 65 4.52 11.03 17.19
N ASP A 66 4.67 11.79 18.28
CA ASP A 66 5.46 13.03 18.34
C ASP A 66 5.19 13.95 17.14
N LEU A 67 3.92 14.25 16.89
CA LEU A 67 3.45 15.08 15.78
C LEU A 67 2.95 16.43 16.26
N SER A 68 3.38 17.49 15.60
CA SER A 68 2.75 18.80 15.79
C SER A 68 1.28 18.78 15.35
N PRO A 69 0.41 19.64 15.92
CA PRO A 69 -1.00 19.71 15.52
C PRO A 69 -1.21 19.88 14.01
N GLY A 70 -0.43 20.73 13.35
CA GLY A 70 -0.51 20.94 11.92
C GLY A 70 -0.16 19.69 11.10
N LYS A 71 0.80 18.87 11.55
CA LYS A 71 1.13 17.60 10.92
C LYS A 71 0.04 16.54 11.11
N GLN A 72 -0.60 16.52 12.27
CA GLN A 72 -1.76 15.66 12.51
C GLN A 72 -2.91 16.00 11.56
N GLU A 73 -3.22 17.29 11.40
CA GLU A 73 -4.27 17.77 10.50
C GLU A 73 -3.96 17.44 9.03
N GLU A 74 -2.71 17.65 8.59
CA GLU A 74 -2.26 17.35 7.22
C GLU A 74 -2.45 15.86 6.90
N ILE A 75 -1.93 14.97 7.75
CA ILE A 75 -2.03 13.52 7.58
C ILE A 75 -3.49 13.07 7.55
N LEU A 76 -4.29 13.59 8.48
CA LEU A 76 -5.69 13.21 8.58
C LEU A 76 -6.51 13.69 7.38
N ALA A 77 -6.32 14.93 6.94
CA ALA A 77 -7.01 15.49 5.78
C ALA A 77 -6.70 14.69 4.51
N GLU A 78 -5.44 14.34 4.30
CA GLU A 78 -5.01 13.52 3.16
C GLU A 78 -5.64 12.12 3.21
N THR A 79 -5.59 11.46 4.37
CA THR A 79 -6.19 10.14 4.54
C THR A 79 -7.71 10.15 4.30
N LEU A 80 -8.42 11.09 4.92
CA LEU A 80 -9.86 11.22 4.73
C LEU A 80 -10.21 11.60 3.29
N GLY A 81 -9.39 12.42 2.63
CA GLY A 81 -9.54 12.76 1.22
C GLY A 81 -9.53 11.51 0.33
N VAL A 82 -8.63 10.56 0.56
CA VAL A 82 -8.60 9.28 -0.16
C VAL A 82 -9.87 8.45 0.13
N LEU A 83 -10.26 8.32 1.40
CA LEU A 83 -11.40 7.51 1.81
C LEU A 83 -12.76 8.04 1.31
N THR A 84 -12.85 9.33 1.03
CA THR A 84 -14.09 9.99 0.58
C THR A 84 -14.07 10.38 -0.89
N HIS A 85 -12.95 10.16 -1.60
CA HIS A 85 -12.85 10.48 -3.02
C HIS A 85 -13.85 9.64 -3.82
N PRO A 86 -14.67 10.26 -4.70
CA PRO A 86 -15.71 9.53 -5.44
C PRO A 86 -15.20 8.30 -6.19
N ASP A 87 -14.03 8.40 -6.81
CA ASP A 87 -13.44 7.31 -7.60
C ASP A 87 -12.84 6.18 -6.74
N HIS A 88 -12.60 6.43 -5.45
CA HIS A 88 -11.88 5.49 -4.58
C HIS A 88 -12.71 4.99 -3.40
N ALA A 89 -13.78 5.68 -3.03
CA ALA A 89 -14.58 5.31 -1.85
C ALA A 89 -15.11 3.88 -1.92
N GLY A 90 -15.45 3.40 -3.12
CA GLY A 90 -15.90 2.02 -3.34
C GLY A 90 -14.86 0.95 -2.98
N LEU A 91 -13.56 1.29 -3.04
CA LEU A 91 -12.47 0.38 -2.69
C LEU A 91 -12.42 0.06 -1.18
N PHE A 92 -13.11 0.85 -0.36
CA PHE A 92 -13.16 0.71 1.09
C PHE A 92 -14.53 0.21 1.60
N GLY A 93 -15.35 -0.28 0.68
CA GLY A 93 -16.69 -0.78 0.97
C GLY A 93 -16.70 -2.23 1.52
N PRO A 94 -17.91 -2.80 1.68
CA PRO A 94 -18.07 -4.18 2.11
C PRO A 94 -17.32 -5.16 1.20
N GLY A 95 -16.69 -6.17 1.80
CA GLY A 95 -15.87 -7.15 1.08
C GLY A 95 -14.44 -6.72 0.78
N SER A 96 -14.08 -5.47 1.10
CA SER A 96 -12.70 -5.01 1.01
C SER A 96 -11.89 -5.41 2.25
N LEU A 97 -10.76 -6.05 2.05
CA LEU A 97 -9.87 -6.55 3.11
C LEU A 97 -8.56 -5.76 3.13
N ALA A 98 -8.13 -5.36 4.32
CA ALA A 98 -6.84 -4.69 4.51
C ALA A 98 -5.72 -5.69 4.82
N GLU A 99 -4.48 -5.37 4.43
CA GLU A 99 -3.26 -6.10 4.80
C GLU A 99 -3.34 -7.59 4.46
N VAL A 100 -3.78 -7.91 3.23
CA VAL A 100 -4.00 -9.29 2.81
C VAL A 100 -2.68 -9.95 2.41
N PRO A 101 -2.25 -11.02 3.10
CA PRO A 101 -1.09 -11.78 2.68
C PRO A 101 -1.39 -12.56 1.40
N ILE A 102 -0.47 -12.48 0.43
CA ILE A 102 -0.52 -13.25 -0.81
C ILE A 102 0.72 -14.13 -0.87
N THR A 103 0.50 -15.43 -1.01
CA THR A 103 1.56 -16.39 -1.26
C THR A 103 1.23 -17.15 -2.54
N GLY A 104 2.17 -17.26 -3.44
CA GLY A 104 1.96 -17.94 -4.70
C GLY A 104 3.26 -18.34 -5.39
N ILE A 105 3.14 -19.02 -6.49
CA ILE A 105 4.25 -19.41 -7.35
C ILE A 105 4.17 -18.55 -8.61
N VAL A 106 5.23 -17.85 -8.93
CA VAL A 106 5.30 -17.02 -10.14
C VAL A 106 6.45 -17.47 -11.03
N ALA A 107 6.16 -17.58 -12.33
CA ALA A 107 7.18 -17.85 -13.33
C ALA A 107 7.96 -16.54 -13.61
N GLY A 108 9.26 -16.58 -13.48
CA GLY A 108 10.16 -15.50 -13.82
C GLY A 108 11.15 -15.89 -14.92
N LYS A 109 11.94 -14.94 -15.40
CA LYS A 109 12.96 -15.18 -16.43
C LYS A 109 13.99 -16.24 -16.02
N ASN A 110 14.26 -16.38 -14.72
CA ASN A 110 15.27 -17.28 -14.15
C ASN A 110 14.65 -18.52 -13.49
N GLY A 111 13.39 -18.85 -13.82
CA GLY A 111 12.72 -20.04 -13.28
C GLY A 111 11.48 -19.71 -12.43
N ILE A 112 11.13 -20.65 -11.58
CA ILE A 112 9.96 -20.56 -10.69
C ILE A 112 10.37 -19.95 -9.37
N HIS A 113 9.63 -18.93 -8.93
CA HIS A 113 9.87 -18.24 -7.67
C HIS A 113 8.65 -18.31 -6.77
N VAL A 114 8.89 -18.44 -5.47
CA VAL A 114 7.82 -18.30 -4.47
C VAL A 114 7.62 -16.81 -4.20
N LEU A 115 6.42 -16.31 -4.46
CA LEU A 115 5.99 -14.97 -4.07
C LEU A 115 5.51 -15.02 -2.61
N SER A 116 6.00 -14.13 -1.77
CA SER A 116 5.44 -13.85 -0.45
C SER A 116 5.30 -12.35 -0.32
N ALA A 117 4.07 -11.88 -0.26
CA ALA A 117 3.75 -10.46 -0.31
C ALA A 117 2.57 -10.15 0.62
N GLN A 118 2.38 -8.87 0.89
CA GLN A 118 1.22 -8.34 1.58
C GLN A 118 0.71 -7.16 0.78
N VAL A 119 -0.56 -7.18 0.39
CA VAL A 119 -1.19 -6.07 -0.30
C VAL A 119 -1.92 -5.20 0.69
N ASP A 120 -1.83 -3.88 0.53
CA ASP A 120 -2.43 -2.94 1.48
C ASP A 120 -3.96 -3.10 1.52
N ARG A 121 -4.59 -3.38 0.35
CA ARG A 121 -6.01 -3.64 0.29
C ARG A 121 -6.40 -4.50 -0.91
N LEU A 122 -7.32 -5.42 -0.68
CA LEU A 122 -7.89 -6.32 -1.69
C LEU A 122 -9.42 -6.21 -1.65
N LEU A 123 -10.04 -5.95 -2.79
CA LEU A 123 -11.48 -6.01 -2.98
C LEU A 123 -11.81 -7.10 -3.99
N VAL A 124 -12.60 -8.07 -3.57
CA VAL A 124 -13.08 -9.16 -4.44
C VAL A 124 -14.58 -9.00 -4.63
N THR A 125 -15.00 -8.83 -5.88
CA THR A 125 -16.39 -8.79 -6.30
C THR A 125 -16.72 -10.02 -7.16
N GLU A 126 -17.95 -10.15 -7.59
CA GLU A 126 -18.34 -11.22 -8.53
C GLU A 126 -17.64 -11.07 -9.89
N GLU A 127 -17.33 -9.83 -10.29
CA GLU A 127 -16.85 -9.49 -11.63
C GLU A 127 -15.33 -9.29 -11.69
N ALA A 128 -14.71 -8.87 -10.57
CA ALA A 128 -13.32 -8.45 -10.59
C ALA A 128 -12.61 -8.60 -9.24
N VAL A 129 -11.30 -8.66 -9.31
CA VAL A 129 -10.40 -8.55 -8.16
C VAL A 129 -9.59 -7.27 -8.29
N SER A 130 -9.76 -6.35 -7.35
CA SER A 130 -9.00 -5.11 -7.28
C SER A 130 -7.94 -5.20 -6.19
N VAL A 131 -6.69 -5.00 -6.57
CA VAL A 131 -5.55 -4.91 -5.65
C VAL A 131 -5.07 -3.48 -5.57
N ILE A 132 -4.92 -2.97 -4.36
CA ILE A 132 -4.53 -1.60 -4.10
C ILE A 132 -3.27 -1.61 -3.23
N ASP A 133 -2.32 -0.76 -3.60
CA ASP A 133 -1.07 -0.56 -2.89
C ASP A 133 -0.82 0.95 -2.77
N PHE A 134 -0.81 1.46 -1.55
CA PHE A 134 -0.71 2.89 -1.30
C PHE A 134 0.74 3.37 -1.39
N LYS A 135 0.93 4.48 -2.07
CA LYS A 135 2.23 5.15 -2.19
C LYS A 135 2.12 6.59 -1.71
N THR A 136 2.96 6.96 -0.76
CA THR A 136 2.95 8.29 -0.13
C THR A 136 4.06 9.20 -0.64
N ASN A 137 4.62 8.90 -1.82
CA ASN A 137 5.65 9.71 -2.47
C ASN A 137 5.15 11.13 -2.77
N ARG A 138 6.03 12.10 -2.63
CA ARG A 138 5.79 13.50 -2.99
C ARG A 138 6.95 14.04 -3.82
N PRO A 139 6.66 14.68 -4.96
CA PRO A 139 5.35 14.79 -5.59
C PRO A 139 4.85 13.44 -6.12
N PRO A 140 3.54 13.22 -6.21
CA PRO A 140 3.00 12.04 -6.88
C PRO A 140 3.29 12.11 -8.39
N PRO A 141 3.36 10.97 -9.10
CA PRO A 141 3.49 10.97 -10.55
C PRO A 141 2.22 11.56 -11.19
N GLU A 142 2.38 12.41 -12.19
CA GLU A 142 1.28 13.03 -12.93
C GLU A 142 0.75 12.13 -14.05
N THR A 143 1.57 11.19 -14.51
CA THR A 143 1.24 10.24 -15.58
C THR A 143 1.78 8.85 -15.27
N GLU A 144 1.22 7.81 -15.90
CA GLU A 144 1.71 6.44 -15.77
C GLU A 144 3.20 6.29 -16.16
N ALA A 145 3.67 7.06 -17.14
CA ALA A 145 5.06 7.02 -17.57
C ALA A 145 6.06 7.49 -16.48
N GLN A 146 5.59 8.25 -15.51
CA GLN A 146 6.39 8.73 -14.38
C GLN A 146 6.34 7.78 -13.18
N ILE A 147 5.49 6.74 -13.22
CA ILE A 147 5.43 5.75 -12.15
C ILE A 147 6.75 4.99 -12.11
N ASN A 148 7.32 4.86 -10.91
CA ASN A 148 8.53 4.09 -10.73
C ASN A 148 8.32 2.65 -11.24
N PRO A 149 9.15 2.15 -12.17
CA PRO A 149 9.03 0.81 -12.74
C PRO A 149 8.99 -0.32 -11.69
N ARG A 150 9.55 -0.08 -10.51
CA ARG A 150 9.48 -1.00 -9.39
C ARG A 150 8.04 -1.22 -8.91
N TYR A 151 7.24 -0.15 -8.83
CA TYR A 151 5.83 -0.26 -8.44
C TYR A 151 5.03 -1.03 -9.48
N LEU A 152 5.31 -0.79 -10.77
CA LEU A 152 4.67 -1.54 -11.86
C LEU A 152 5.01 -3.03 -11.80
N ARG A 153 6.28 -3.37 -11.52
CA ARG A 153 6.70 -4.77 -11.32
C ARG A 153 6.03 -5.42 -10.11
N GLN A 154 5.91 -4.68 -9.01
CA GLN A 154 5.19 -5.12 -7.81
C GLN A 154 3.73 -5.44 -8.13
N MET A 155 3.02 -4.53 -8.77
CA MET A 155 1.62 -4.71 -9.15
C MET A 155 1.44 -5.85 -10.16
N ALA A 156 2.38 -6.03 -11.10
CA ALA A 156 2.36 -7.15 -12.03
C ALA A 156 2.52 -8.50 -11.32
N ALA A 157 3.38 -8.58 -10.30
CA ALA A 157 3.55 -9.79 -9.49
C ALA A 157 2.28 -10.12 -8.69
N TYR A 158 1.65 -9.11 -8.07
CA TYR A 158 0.37 -9.29 -7.37
C TYR A 158 -0.72 -9.78 -8.32
N ARG A 159 -0.87 -9.13 -9.48
CA ARG A 159 -1.84 -9.53 -10.49
C ARG A 159 -1.64 -10.99 -10.94
N ASN A 160 -0.41 -11.41 -11.18
CA ASN A 160 -0.13 -12.77 -11.63
C ASN A 160 -0.51 -13.78 -10.54
N ALA A 161 -0.15 -13.54 -9.28
CA ALA A 161 -0.54 -14.41 -8.17
C ALA A 161 -2.06 -14.46 -7.96
N LEU A 162 -2.74 -13.31 -8.07
CA LEU A 162 -4.20 -13.24 -7.92
C LEU A 162 -4.94 -13.94 -9.05
N ARG A 163 -4.41 -13.95 -10.28
CA ARG A 163 -4.99 -14.72 -11.39
C ARG A 163 -4.96 -16.22 -11.17
N GLU A 164 -3.95 -16.74 -10.46
CA GLU A 164 -3.92 -18.16 -10.07
C GLU A 164 -4.97 -18.49 -9.00
N ILE A 165 -5.25 -17.53 -8.11
CA ILE A 165 -6.23 -17.68 -7.00
C ILE A 165 -7.66 -17.49 -7.52
N TYR A 166 -7.84 -16.55 -8.46
CA TYR A 166 -9.13 -16.15 -9.03
C TYR A 166 -9.10 -16.24 -10.58
N PRO A 167 -9.07 -17.44 -11.16
CA PRO A 167 -8.86 -17.60 -12.60
C PRO A 167 -9.98 -17.03 -13.46
N ASP A 168 -11.19 -16.92 -12.93
CA ASP A 168 -12.39 -16.48 -13.66
C ASP A 168 -12.69 -14.98 -13.51
N ARG A 169 -11.74 -14.18 -12.90
CA ARG A 169 -11.96 -12.77 -12.58
C ARG A 169 -10.82 -11.87 -12.97
#